data_52c1430250d68228f03c62368fdb81a2
#
_entry.id   52c1430250d68228f03c62368fdb81a2
#
_cell.length_a   1.000
_cell.length_b   1.000
_cell.length_c   1.000
_cell.angle_alpha   90.00
_cell.angle_beta   90.00
_cell.angle_gamma   90.00
#
_symmetry.space_group_name_H-M   'P 1'
#
loop_
_entity.id
_entity.type
_entity.pdbx_description
1 polymer ?
#
loop_
_entity_poly.entity_id
_entity_poly.type
_entity_poly.pdbx_seq_one_letter_code
_entity_poly.pdbx_strand_id
1 'polypeptide(L)'
;ISLPKGVNRISFSNLKPGTYNFKIRAKDNTVYSNIKEITIFISPAWYASWWAKVIYSLLLLTIIFIIILQIRHRYRMHQEMLQHIHTEQINEAKLQFFINISHEIRTPMSLIISPLQKLIKNEENNERLKIYHIIYRNAERILNLVNQLMDIRKIDKGQMFLMFRETNIIPFIEDLCTTFGQQANTKNIQLQLHSTLRELNVWVDTGNFDKIILNILSNAFKFTPEKGNIDITIRTGEDNTLPDPLKQYAEIIIADTGTGIDEQEKEHIFERFYQIRNSQQNPNCLLYTSDAADE
;
A
#
# COMPACT_ATOMS: atom_id res chain seq x y z
N ILE A 1 47.42 -77.54 5.05
CA ILE A 1 46.72 -78.33 4.04
C ILE A 1 47.80 -79.04 3.22
N SER A 2 47.79 -80.40 3.15
CA SER A 2 48.67 -81.17 2.25
C SER A 2 47.90 -81.50 0.96
N LEU A 3 48.56 -81.17 -0.19
CA LEU A 3 47.94 -81.48 -1.50
C LEU A 3 48.41 -82.89 -1.97
N PRO A 4 47.57 -83.70 -2.57
CA PRO A 4 47.94 -84.94 -3.22
C PRO A 4 48.85 -84.73 -4.42
N LYS A 5 49.62 -85.74 -4.81
CA LYS A 5 50.51 -85.71 -6.00
C LYS A 5 49.66 -85.34 -7.25
N GLY A 6 50.06 -84.29 -8.00
CA GLY A 6 49.34 -83.84 -9.21
C GLY A 6 48.36 -82.76 -9.01
N VAL A 7 47.98 -82.38 -7.78
CA VAL A 7 47.10 -81.20 -7.51
C VAL A 7 47.97 -79.99 -7.28
N ASN A 8 47.84 -78.99 -8.19
CA ASN A 8 48.63 -77.77 -8.18
C ASN A 8 47.77 -76.47 -7.98
N ARG A 9 46.48 -76.63 -7.57
CA ARG A 9 45.57 -75.48 -7.36
C ARG A 9 44.84 -75.64 -6.02
N ILE A 10 44.84 -74.57 -5.25
CA ILE A 10 44.03 -74.40 -4.07
C ILE A 10 43.16 -73.17 -4.26
N SER A 11 41.90 -73.27 -4.02
CA SER A 11 40.99 -72.15 -4.00
C SER A 11 40.55 -71.82 -2.58
N PHE A 12 40.67 -70.58 -2.20
CA PHE A 12 40.14 -70.02 -0.94
C PHE A 12 38.97 -69.12 -1.26
N SER A 13 37.82 -69.49 -0.72
CA SER A 13 36.61 -68.69 -0.84
C SER A 13 36.36 -67.89 0.44
N ASN A 14 35.73 -66.67 0.31
CA ASN A 14 35.31 -65.86 1.45
C ASN A 14 36.46 -65.29 2.33
N LEU A 15 37.58 -64.92 1.72
CA LEU A 15 38.64 -64.25 2.46
C LEU A 15 38.18 -62.80 2.75
N LYS A 16 38.20 -62.41 4.03
CA LYS A 16 37.92 -60.99 4.44
C LYS A 16 39.07 -60.08 4.04
N PRO A 17 38.83 -58.81 3.86
CA PRO A 17 39.92 -57.85 3.64
C PRO A 17 40.97 -57.91 4.74
N GLY A 18 42.25 -57.95 4.33
CA GLY A 18 43.37 -58.10 5.26
C GLY A 18 44.61 -58.63 4.58
N THR A 19 45.68 -58.75 5.34
CA THR A 19 46.96 -59.31 4.87
C THR A 19 47.05 -60.78 5.25
N TYR A 20 47.26 -61.60 4.25
CA TYR A 20 47.39 -63.09 4.42
C TYR A 20 48.80 -63.49 4.01
N ASN A 21 49.52 -64.26 4.89
CA ASN A 21 50.82 -64.78 4.63
C ASN A 21 50.69 -66.32 4.35
N PHE A 22 50.86 -66.68 3.09
CA PHE A 22 50.86 -68.03 2.65
C PHE A 22 52.28 -68.60 2.75
N LYS A 23 52.45 -69.67 3.54
CA LYS A 23 53.70 -70.46 3.68
C LYS A 23 53.57 -71.75 2.91
N ILE A 24 54.37 -71.90 1.90
CA ILE A 24 54.38 -73.07 1.01
C ILE A 24 55.71 -73.84 1.17
N ARG A 25 55.64 -75.12 1.28
CA ARG A 25 56.82 -76.01 1.25
C ARG A 25 56.49 -77.27 0.48
N ALA A 26 57.46 -77.80 -0.24
CA ALA A 26 57.37 -79.14 -0.89
C ALA A 26 57.85 -80.18 0.06
N LYS A 27 57.27 -81.40 -0.08
CA LYS A 27 57.66 -82.56 0.65
C LYS A 27 57.96 -83.70 -0.37
N ASP A 28 59.16 -84.25 -0.30
CA ASP A 28 59.55 -85.46 -1.06
C ASP A 28 60.00 -86.50 -0.09
N ASN A 29 59.22 -87.59 0.01
CA ASN A 29 59.34 -88.64 1.00
C ASN A 29 59.59 -88.18 2.44
N THR A 30 60.80 -88.03 2.92
CA THR A 30 61.15 -87.57 4.28
C THR A 30 61.75 -86.17 4.34
N VAL A 31 62.08 -85.52 3.18
CA VAL A 31 62.75 -84.27 3.11
C VAL A 31 61.78 -83.13 2.77
N TYR A 32 61.86 -82.04 3.49
CA TYR A 32 61.08 -80.81 3.25
C TYR A 32 61.97 -79.73 2.59
N SER A 33 61.39 -79.09 1.61
CA SER A 33 62.05 -77.85 1.02
C SER A 33 61.96 -76.69 1.99
N ASN A 34 62.79 -75.63 1.68
CA ASN A 34 62.66 -74.32 2.36
C ASN A 34 61.26 -73.76 2.20
N ILE A 35 60.78 -73.10 3.26
CA ILE A 35 59.47 -72.42 3.25
C ILE A 35 59.55 -71.21 2.35
N LYS A 36 58.65 -71.12 1.36
CA LYS A 36 58.45 -69.93 0.57
C LYS A 36 57.22 -69.23 1.11
N GLU A 37 57.39 -67.92 1.47
CA GLU A 37 56.29 -67.08 1.97
C GLU A 37 55.81 -66.18 0.85
N ILE A 38 54.50 -66.11 0.68
CA ILE A 38 53.80 -65.15 -0.26
C ILE A 38 52.80 -64.37 0.55
N THR A 39 52.97 -63.05 0.56
CA THR A 39 52.06 -62.14 1.20
C THR A 39 51.00 -61.65 0.19
N ILE A 40 49.73 -61.89 0.47
CA ILE A 40 48.61 -61.43 -0.35
C ILE A 40 47.84 -60.42 0.45
N PHE A 41 47.68 -59.22 -0.13
CA PHE A 41 46.86 -58.15 0.45
C PHE A 41 45.52 -58.07 -0.27
N ILE A 42 44.43 -58.27 0.47
CA ILE A 42 43.05 -58.13 0.00
C ILE A 42 42.56 -56.76 0.47
N SER A 43 42.39 -55.82 -0.46
CA SER A 43 41.86 -54.52 -0.16
C SER A 43 40.35 -54.56 0.16
N PRO A 44 39.87 -53.76 1.08
CA PRO A 44 38.43 -53.62 1.30
C PRO A 44 37.73 -53.06 0.06
N ALA A 45 36.46 -53.41 -0.13
CA ALA A 45 35.65 -52.84 -1.21
C ALA A 45 35.63 -51.29 -1.12
N TRP A 46 35.61 -50.61 -2.27
CA TRP A 46 35.75 -49.16 -2.36
C TRP A 46 34.73 -48.39 -1.48
N TYR A 47 33.49 -48.92 -1.35
CA TYR A 47 32.41 -48.33 -0.53
C TYR A 47 32.65 -48.50 1.00
N ALA A 48 33.50 -49.41 1.41
CA ALA A 48 33.84 -49.65 2.82
C ALA A 48 35.15 -48.95 3.23
N SER A 49 35.80 -48.28 2.30
CA SER A 49 37.04 -47.52 2.53
C SER A 49 36.80 -46.32 3.47
N TRP A 50 37.85 -45.87 4.16
CA TRP A 50 37.77 -44.75 5.10
C TRP A 50 37.31 -43.46 4.42
N TRP A 51 37.75 -43.19 3.19
CA TRP A 51 37.37 -42.03 2.41
C TRP A 51 35.90 -42.05 1.97
N ALA A 52 35.34 -43.25 1.65
CA ALA A 52 33.93 -43.42 1.35
C ALA A 52 33.05 -43.03 2.57
N LYS A 53 33.47 -43.41 3.79
CA LYS A 53 32.79 -43.02 5.03
C LYS A 53 32.80 -41.50 5.24
N VAL A 54 33.89 -40.83 4.89
CA VAL A 54 33.98 -39.36 4.93
C VAL A 54 32.99 -38.72 3.96
N ILE A 55 32.89 -39.25 2.72
CA ILE A 55 31.95 -38.76 1.73
C ILE A 55 30.51 -38.96 2.22
N TYR A 56 30.18 -40.12 2.78
CA TYR A 56 28.83 -40.37 3.32
C TYR A 56 28.48 -39.42 4.48
N SER A 57 29.43 -39.15 5.36
CA SER A 57 29.23 -38.21 6.46
C SER A 57 29.00 -36.79 5.96
N LEU A 58 29.76 -36.33 4.93
CA LEU A 58 29.57 -35.02 4.29
C LEU A 58 28.21 -34.91 3.59
N LEU A 59 27.80 -35.96 2.87
CA LEU A 59 26.47 -36.03 2.26
C LEU A 59 25.37 -35.92 3.30
N LEU A 60 25.51 -36.66 4.41
CA LEU A 60 24.53 -36.60 5.50
C LEU A 60 24.45 -35.17 6.09
N LEU A 61 25.59 -34.55 6.34
CA LEU A 61 25.66 -33.18 6.85
C LEU A 61 25.03 -32.15 5.89
N THR A 62 25.25 -32.29 4.58
CA THR A 62 24.61 -31.42 3.58
C THR A 62 23.12 -31.59 3.54
N ILE A 63 22.61 -32.81 3.63
CA ILE A 63 21.17 -33.09 3.70
C ILE A 63 20.56 -32.44 4.97
N ILE A 64 21.18 -32.64 6.13
CA ILE A 64 20.73 -32.01 7.38
C ILE A 64 20.72 -30.49 7.27
N PHE A 65 21.78 -29.92 6.69
CA PHE A 65 21.89 -28.47 6.49
C PHE A 65 20.77 -27.94 5.59
N ILE A 66 20.47 -28.63 4.48
CA ILE A 66 19.36 -28.27 3.58
C ILE A 66 18.02 -28.33 4.31
N ILE A 67 17.80 -29.39 5.10
CA ILE A 67 16.55 -29.55 5.89
C ILE A 67 16.41 -28.39 6.90
N ILE A 68 17.47 -28.02 7.59
CA ILE A 68 17.47 -26.90 8.53
C ILE A 68 17.14 -25.59 7.81
N LEU A 69 17.75 -25.33 6.64
CA LEU A 69 17.44 -24.14 5.83
C LEU A 69 15.98 -24.11 5.39
N GLN A 70 15.42 -25.23 4.94
CA GLN A 70 14.01 -25.33 4.56
C GLN A 70 13.06 -25.08 5.74
N ILE A 71 13.37 -25.65 6.91
CA ILE A 71 12.58 -25.42 8.12
C ILE A 71 12.61 -23.93 8.50
N ARG A 72 13.81 -23.31 8.51
CA ARG A 72 13.95 -21.89 8.82
C ARG A 72 13.21 -21.00 7.83
N HIS A 73 13.27 -21.33 6.53
CA HIS A 73 12.54 -20.59 5.50
C HIS A 73 11.04 -20.69 5.69
N ARG A 74 10.50 -21.90 5.91
CA ARG A 74 9.06 -22.10 6.21
C ARG A 74 8.62 -21.33 7.45
N TYR A 75 9.45 -21.32 8.49
CA TYR A 75 9.13 -20.60 9.73
C TYR A 75 9.05 -19.08 9.52
N ARG A 76 9.99 -18.50 8.76
CA ARG A 76 9.95 -17.08 8.40
C ARG A 76 8.70 -16.73 7.59
N MET A 77 8.43 -17.48 6.53
CA MET A 77 7.23 -17.28 5.71
C MET A 77 5.93 -17.37 6.53
N HIS A 78 5.88 -18.31 7.47
CA HIS A 78 4.71 -18.43 8.35
C HIS A 78 4.54 -17.23 9.29
N GLN A 79 5.63 -16.73 9.85
CA GLN A 79 5.60 -15.52 10.71
C GLN A 79 5.19 -14.27 9.92
N GLU A 80 5.74 -14.06 8.71
CA GLU A 80 5.37 -12.95 7.83
C GLU A 80 3.88 -13.00 7.47
N MET A 81 3.37 -14.19 7.14
CA MET A 81 1.95 -14.38 6.85
C MET A 81 1.06 -14.07 8.06
N LEU A 82 1.43 -14.51 9.25
CA LEU A 82 0.69 -14.21 10.48
C LEU A 82 0.68 -12.71 10.80
N GLN A 83 1.80 -12.02 10.62
CA GLN A 83 1.88 -10.57 10.79
C GLN A 83 0.99 -9.84 9.78
N HIS A 84 0.98 -10.29 8.53
CA HIS A 84 0.12 -9.70 7.49
C HIS A 84 -1.36 -9.86 7.84
N ILE A 85 -1.79 -11.07 8.22
CA ILE A 85 -3.18 -11.35 8.63
C ILE A 85 -3.56 -10.50 9.85
N HIS A 86 -2.68 -10.39 10.84
CA HIS A 86 -2.95 -9.59 12.04
C HIS A 86 -3.10 -8.10 11.71
N THR A 87 -2.24 -7.58 10.83
CA THR A 87 -2.32 -6.19 10.36
C THR A 87 -3.61 -5.93 9.59
N GLU A 88 -4.04 -6.85 8.73
CA GLU A 88 -5.32 -6.75 8.03
C GLU A 88 -6.50 -6.78 9.00
N GLN A 89 -6.52 -7.69 9.97
CA GLN A 89 -7.58 -7.76 10.98
C GLN A 89 -7.69 -6.46 11.79
N ILE A 90 -6.56 -5.87 12.20
CA ILE A 90 -6.54 -4.57 12.90
C ILE A 90 -7.10 -3.48 11.99
N ASN A 91 -6.71 -3.46 10.71
CA ASN A 91 -7.20 -2.48 9.76
C ASN A 91 -8.71 -2.63 9.49
N GLU A 92 -9.21 -3.85 9.41
CA GLU A 92 -10.65 -4.11 9.27
C GLU A 92 -11.44 -3.69 10.52
N ALA A 93 -10.94 -4.03 11.70
CA ALA A 93 -11.57 -3.63 12.97
C ALA A 93 -11.61 -2.10 13.13
N LYS A 94 -10.50 -1.41 12.81
CA LYS A 94 -10.46 0.05 12.77
C LYS A 94 -11.49 0.63 11.80
N LEU A 95 -11.63 0.02 10.65
CA LEU A 95 -12.55 0.47 9.62
C LEU A 95 -14.01 0.33 10.07
N GLN A 96 -14.37 -0.82 10.62
CA GLN A 96 -15.71 -1.04 11.15
C GLN A 96 -16.05 -0.07 12.29
N PHE A 97 -15.07 0.21 13.14
CA PHE A 97 -15.19 1.22 14.19
C PHE A 97 -15.51 2.61 13.63
N PHE A 98 -14.79 3.06 12.59
CA PHE A 98 -15.04 4.37 11.97
C PHE A 98 -16.41 4.44 11.28
N ILE A 99 -16.83 3.36 10.60
CA ILE A 99 -18.17 3.29 10.00
C ILE A 99 -19.27 3.46 11.08
N ASN A 100 -19.14 2.70 12.15
CA ASN A 100 -20.11 2.72 13.23
C ASN A 100 -20.16 4.11 13.91
N ILE A 101 -19.01 4.69 14.26
CA ILE A 101 -18.93 6.03 14.85
C ILE A 101 -19.52 7.08 13.89
N SER A 102 -19.24 6.99 12.58
CA SER A 102 -19.79 7.94 11.63
C SER A 102 -21.33 7.90 11.59
N HIS A 103 -21.92 6.71 11.64
CA HIS A 103 -23.38 6.59 11.76
C HIS A 103 -23.90 7.11 13.10
N GLU A 104 -23.20 6.81 14.20
CA GLU A 104 -23.58 7.24 15.54
C GLU A 104 -23.43 8.76 15.74
N ILE A 105 -22.51 9.43 15.03
CA ILE A 105 -22.37 10.90 15.04
C ILE A 105 -23.40 11.55 14.11
N ARG A 106 -23.63 11.00 12.91
CA ARG A 106 -24.56 11.59 11.94
C ARG A 106 -25.97 11.73 12.50
N THR A 107 -26.45 10.75 13.23
CA THR A 107 -27.81 10.75 13.79
C THR A 107 -28.04 11.90 14.77
N PRO A 108 -27.24 12.09 15.86
CA PRO A 108 -27.44 13.23 16.76
C PRO A 108 -27.17 14.58 16.07
N MET A 109 -26.24 14.66 15.12
CA MET A 109 -26.00 15.90 14.38
C MET A 109 -27.21 16.30 13.55
N SER A 110 -27.86 15.34 12.86
CA SER A 110 -29.10 15.60 12.11
C SER A 110 -30.24 16.04 13.04
N LEU A 111 -30.31 15.48 14.25
CA LEU A 111 -31.30 15.87 15.28
C LEU A 111 -31.01 17.28 15.85
N ILE A 112 -29.80 17.76 15.80
CA ILE A 112 -29.42 19.14 16.18
C ILE A 112 -29.71 20.11 15.02
N ILE A 113 -29.28 19.77 13.81
CA ILE A 113 -29.39 20.63 12.63
C ILE A 113 -30.85 20.94 12.28
N SER A 114 -31.72 19.94 12.26
CA SER A 114 -33.12 20.10 11.84
C SER A 114 -33.93 21.04 12.73
N PRO A 115 -33.93 20.93 14.08
CA PRO A 115 -34.59 21.92 14.93
C PRO A 115 -33.95 23.32 14.82
N LEU A 116 -32.62 23.38 14.69
CA LEU A 116 -31.91 24.64 14.60
C LEU A 116 -32.26 25.41 13.33
N GLN A 117 -32.42 24.72 12.19
CA GLN A 117 -32.93 25.33 10.95
C GLN A 117 -34.33 25.93 11.12
N LYS A 118 -35.21 25.27 11.88
CA LYS A 118 -36.53 25.78 12.18
C LYS A 118 -36.47 27.02 13.09
N LEU A 119 -35.58 27.01 14.10
CA LEU A 119 -35.37 28.17 14.95
C LEU A 119 -34.83 29.37 14.18
N ILE A 120 -33.82 29.18 13.30
CA ILE A 120 -33.25 30.20 12.44
C ILE A 120 -34.32 30.85 11.55
N LYS A 121 -35.24 30.03 11.00
CA LYS A 121 -36.30 30.51 10.09
C LYS A 121 -37.37 31.36 10.81
N ASN A 122 -37.58 31.15 12.11
CA ASN A 122 -38.67 31.74 12.89
C ASN A 122 -38.16 32.77 13.92
N GLU A 123 -36.86 33.04 14.01
CA GLU A 123 -36.28 33.96 14.99
C GLU A 123 -36.20 35.36 14.44
N GLU A 124 -36.75 36.31 15.17
CA GLU A 124 -36.70 37.74 14.83
C GLU A 124 -35.60 38.52 15.55
N ASN A 125 -35.06 37.95 16.64
CA ASN A 125 -34.00 38.56 17.40
C ASN A 125 -32.65 38.34 16.75
N ASN A 126 -32.03 39.40 16.25
CA ASN A 126 -30.76 39.34 15.54
C ASN A 126 -29.57 38.75 16.34
N GLU A 127 -29.55 38.93 17.67
CA GLU A 127 -28.47 38.36 18.49
C GLU A 127 -28.62 36.85 18.64
N ARG A 128 -29.83 36.37 18.89
CA ARG A 128 -30.11 34.95 18.92
C ARG A 128 -29.90 34.29 17.57
N LEU A 129 -30.30 34.95 16.51
CA LEU A 129 -30.07 34.46 15.13
C LEU A 129 -28.59 34.25 14.85
N LYS A 130 -27.71 35.18 15.27
CA LYS A 130 -26.25 35.03 15.14
C LYS A 130 -25.75 33.75 15.90
N ILE A 131 -26.24 33.57 17.13
CA ILE A 131 -25.87 32.37 17.93
C ILE A 131 -26.34 31.10 17.24
N TYR A 132 -27.58 31.04 16.76
CA TYR A 132 -28.12 29.87 16.05
C TYR A 132 -27.33 29.58 14.79
N HIS A 133 -26.92 30.56 14.01
CA HIS A 133 -26.07 30.41 12.85
C HIS A 133 -24.65 29.87 13.20
N ILE A 134 -24.10 30.26 14.35
CA ILE A 134 -22.83 29.72 14.82
C ILE A 134 -22.96 28.24 15.15
N ILE A 135 -24.00 27.87 15.91
CA ILE A 135 -24.23 26.46 16.28
C ILE A 135 -24.51 25.63 15.02
N TYR A 136 -25.34 26.14 14.11
CA TYR A 136 -25.68 25.48 12.84
C TYR A 136 -24.43 25.18 12.01
N ARG A 137 -23.57 26.19 11.79
CA ARG A 137 -22.31 26.04 11.03
C ARG A 137 -21.38 25.03 11.67
N ASN A 138 -21.24 25.04 13.00
CA ASN A 138 -20.40 24.04 13.68
C ASN A 138 -20.98 22.61 13.57
N ALA A 139 -22.28 22.46 13.65
CA ALA A 139 -22.95 21.17 13.48
C ALA A 139 -22.79 20.63 12.06
N GLU A 140 -22.99 21.47 11.03
CA GLU A 140 -22.72 21.08 9.63
C GLU A 140 -21.27 20.72 9.40
N ARG A 141 -20.36 21.48 9.98
CA ARG A 141 -18.93 21.19 9.88
C ARG A 141 -18.57 19.82 10.42
N ILE A 142 -19.06 19.45 11.62
CA ILE A 142 -18.83 18.12 12.19
C ILE A 142 -19.40 17.05 11.25
N LEU A 143 -20.58 17.25 10.70
CA LEU A 143 -21.20 16.32 9.77
C LEU A 143 -20.37 16.15 8.49
N ASN A 144 -19.82 17.24 7.95
CA ASN A 144 -18.98 17.23 6.77
C ASN A 144 -17.67 16.48 7.04
N LEU A 145 -16.98 16.74 8.16
CA LEU A 145 -15.75 16.01 8.54
C LEU A 145 -15.98 14.50 8.66
N VAL A 146 -17.12 14.11 9.25
CA VAL A 146 -17.50 12.70 9.33
C VAL A 146 -17.72 12.09 7.95
N ASN A 147 -18.38 12.81 7.03
CA ASN A 147 -18.61 12.34 5.67
C ASN A 147 -17.29 12.22 4.88
N GLN A 148 -16.39 13.21 5.00
CA GLN A 148 -15.06 13.19 4.38
C GLN A 148 -14.25 11.98 4.87
N LEU A 149 -14.23 11.71 6.18
CA LEU A 149 -13.57 10.54 6.73
C LEU A 149 -14.12 9.22 6.13
N MET A 150 -15.44 9.16 5.93
CA MET A 150 -16.08 8.01 5.29
C MET A 150 -15.72 7.88 3.81
N ASP A 151 -15.64 8.99 3.08
CA ASP A 151 -15.25 8.99 1.67
C ASP A 151 -13.79 8.52 1.50
N ILE A 152 -12.86 9.03 2.31
CA ILE A 152 -11.47 8.56 2.33
C ILE A 152 -11.41 7.04 2.55
N ARG A 153 -12.20 6.52 3.51
CA ARG A 153 -12.24 5.08 3.80
C ARG A 153 -12.80 4.25 2.65
N LYS A 154 -13.82 4.75 1.93
CA LYS A 154 -14.35 4.09 0.73
C LYS A 154 -13.30 4.02 -0.38
N ILE A 155 -12.50 5.08 -0.55
CA ILE A 155 -11.40 5.12 -1.50
C ILE A 155 -10.33 4.07 -1.12
N ASP A 156 -9.91 4.03 0.15
CA ASP A 156 -8.90 3.08 0.64
C ASP A 156 -9.27 1.62 0.39
N LYS A 157 -10.55 1.30 0.46
CA LYS A 157 -11.05 -0.06 0.24
C LYS A 157 -11.42 -0.35 -1.22
N GLY A 158 -11.24 0.58 -2.13
CA GLY A 158 -11.70 0.42 -3.52
C GLY A 158 -13.22 0.27 -3.64
N GLN A 159 -13.97 0.72 -2.62
CA GLN A 159 -15.43 0.63 -2.56
C GLN A 159 -16.12 1.89 -3.05
N MET A 160 -15.37 2.85 -3.57
CA MET A 160 -15.92 4.04 -4.17
C MET A 160 -16.35 3.74 -5.60
N PHE A 161 -17.65 3.62 -5.81
CA PHE A 161 -18.24 3.47 -7.13
C PHE A 161 -18.48 4.84 -7.73
N LEU A 162 -17.81 5.15 -8.84
CA LEU A 162 -18.02 6.39 -9.58
C LEU A 162 -19.20 6.23 -10.55
N MET A 163 -20.11 7.17 -10.53
CA MET A 163 -21.28 7.20 -11.42
C MET A 163 -21.09 8.29 -12.48
N PHE A 164 -20.42 7.91 -13.57
CA PHE A 164 -20.18 8.83 -14.67
C PHE A 164 -21.46 9.11 -15.47
N ARG A 165 -21.68 10.38 -15.80
CA ARG A 165 -22.74 10.83 -16.69
C ARG A 165 -22.23 11.95 -17.58
N GLU A 166 -22.77 12.05 -18.78
CA GLU A 166 -22.51 13.15 -19.69
C GLU A 166 -23.05 14.43 -19.09
N THR A 167 -22.18 15.42 -18.93
CA THR A 167 -22.50 16.68 -18.25
C THR A 167 -21.81 17.82 -18.97
N ASN A 168 -22.57 18.89 -19.26
CA ASN A 168 -21.99 20.14 -19.71
C ASN A 168 -21.33 20.86 -18.53
N ILE A 169 -19.99 20.88 -18.50
CA ILE A 169 -19.23 21.40 -17.34
C ILE A 169 -19.23 22.90 -17.23
N ILE A 170 -19.54 23.65 -18.32
CA ILE A 170 -19.52 25.10 -18.27
C ILE A 170 -20.61 25.67 -17.34
N PRO A 171 -21.92 25.41 -17.59
CA PRO A 171 -22.96 25.85 -16.66
C PRO A 171 -22.84 25.18 -15.28
N PHE A 172 -22.30 23.97 -15.22
CA PHE A 172 -22.06 23.29 -13.95
C PHE A 172 -21.08 24.09 -13.06
N ILE A 173 -19.96 24.54 -13.61
CA ILE A 173 -18.97 25.36 -12.87
C ILE A 173 -19.51 26.78 -12.62
N GLU A 174 -20.29 27.37 -13.53
CA GLU A 174 -20.96 28.66 -13.30
C GLU A 174 -21.86 28.61 -12.05
N ASP A 175 -22.66 27.56 -11.92
CA ASP A 175 -23.51 27.34 -10.74
C ASP A 175 -22.70 27.23 -9.45
N LEU A 176 -21.58 26.52 -9.47
CA LEU A 176 -20.67 26.43 -8.31
C LEU A 176 -20.08 27.81 -7.96
N CYS A 177 -19.67 28.60 -8.95
CA CYS A 177 -19.17 29.97 -8.73
C CYS A 177 -20.19 30.85 -8.06
N THR A 178 -21.50 30.69 -8.35
CA THR A 178 -22.55 31.50 -7.70
C THR A 178 -22.60 31.31 -6.19
N THR A 179 -22.23 30.13 -5.69
CA THR A 179 -22.19 29.81 -4.25
C THR A 179 -21.16 30.68 -3.50
N PHE A 180 -20.11 31.14 -4.20
CA PHE A 180 -19.05 31.98 -3.64
C PHE A 180 -19.30 33.48 -3.86
N GLY A 181 -20.38 33.86 -4.57
CA GLY A 181 -20.67 35.27 -4.90
C GLY A 181 -20.75 36.18 -3.68
N GLN A 182 -21.39 35.76 -2.60
CA GLN A 182 -21.47 36.51 -1.35
C GLN A 182 -20.09 36.69 -0.69
N GLN A 183 -19.28 35.64 -0.68
CA GLN A 183 -17.92 35.64 -0.12
C GLN A 183 -17.00 36.53 -0.96
N ALA A 184 -17.09 36.48 -2.28
CA ALA A 184 -16.39 37.35 -3.21
C ALA A 184 -16.70 38.81 -2.93
N ASN A 185 -17.98 39.16 -2.81
CA ASN A 185 -18.41 40.51 -2.49
C ASN A 185 -17.90 41.00 -1.12
N THR A 186 -17.93 40.16 -0.10
CA THR A 186 -17.49 40.51 1.26
C THR A 186 -15.99 40.81 1.33
N LYS A 187 -15.17 40.03 0.61
CA LYS A 187 -13.71 40.21 0.53
C LYS A 187 -13.27 41.13 -0.62
N ASN A 188 -14.19 41.62 -1.45
CA ASN A 188 -13.90 42.35 -2.70
C ASN A 188 -12.98 41.56 -3.64
N ILE A 189 -13.12 40.24 -3.69
CA ILE A 189 -12.38 39.36 -4.60
C ILE A 189 -13.09 39.32 -5.95
N GLN A 190 -12.34 39.47 -7.03
CA GLN A 190 -12.87 39.34 -8.39
C GLN A 190 -12.83 37.84 -8.76
N LEU A 191 -14.01 37.23 -8.90
CA LEU A 191 -14.16 35.88 -9.40
C LEU A 191 -14.60 35.93 -10.85
N GLN A 192 -13.81 35.38 -11.77
CA GLN A 192 -14.10 35.40 -13.20
C GLN A 192 -14.00 33.98 -13.78
N LEU A 193 -14.98 33.65 -14.64
CA LEU A 193 -14.98 32.41 -15.42
C LEU A 193 -14.73 32.74 -16.89
N HIS A 194 -13.69 32.16 -17.45
CA HIS A 194 -13.28 32.30 -18.84
C HIS A 194 -13.46 30.97 -19.59
N SER A 195 -14.26 30.96 -20.61
CA SER A 195 -14.40 29.84 -21.54
C SER A 195 -14.51 30.33 -22.96
N THR A 196 -13.77 29.77 -23.87
CA THR A 196 -13.92 29.97 -25.33
C THR A 196 -15.06 29.18 -25.92
N LEU A 197 -15.55 28.18 -25.18
CA LEU A 197 -16.61 27.26 -25.59
C LEU A 197 -17.91 27.66 -24.90
N ARG A 198 -19.02 27.46 -25.61
CA ARG A 198 -20.37 27.64 -25.01
C ARG A 198 -20.89 26.37 -24.37
N GLU A 199 -20.46 25.24 -24.89
CA GLU A 199 -20.83 23.90 -24.39
C GLU A 199 -19.61 22.99 -24.40
N LEU A 200 -19.42 22.22 -23.35
CA LEU A 200 -18.39 21.21 -23.25
C LEU A 200 -18.91 20.02 -22.44
N ASN A 201 -19.35 19.00 -23.17
CA ASN A 201 -19.87 17.78 -22.57
C ASN A 201 -18.73 16.82 -22.24
N VAL A 202 -18.65 16.40 -20.99
CA VAL A 202 -17.67 15.44 -20.47
C VAL A 202 -18.37 14.40 -19.61
N TRP A 203 -17.76 13.22 -19.51
CA TRP A 203 -18.24 12.16 -18.64
C TRP A 203 -17.64 12.32 -17.26
N VAL A 204 -18.42 12.76 -16.29
CA VAL A 204 -17.99 13.01 -14.91
C VAL A 204 -18.99 12.45 -13.91
N ASP A 205 -18.49 12.03 -12.74
CA ASP A 205 -19.33 11.84 -11.56
C ASP A 205 -19.56 13.21 -10.93
N THR A 206 -20.73 13.78 -11.18
CA THR A 206 -21.04 15.17 -10.78
C THR A 206 -20.99 15.38 -9.27
N GLY A 207 -21.31 14.36 -8.45
CA GLY A 207 -21.28 14.49 -7.00
C GLY A 207 -19.87 14.54 -6.41
N ASN A 208 -18.91 13.82 -7.02
CA ASN A 208 -17.52 13.88 -6.63
C ASN A 208 -16.79 15.04 -7.32
N PHE A 209 -17.15 15.35 -8.54
CA PHE A 209 -16.61 16.50 -9.26
C PHE A 209 -16.96 17.83 -8.59
N ASP A 210 -18.20 17.95 -8.08
CA ASP A 210 -18.66 19.06 -7.25
C ASP A 210 -17.72 19.27 -6.05
N LYS A 211 -17.43 18.21 -5.29
CA LYS A 211 -16.52 18.28 -4.14
C LYS A 211 -15.12 18.77 -4.53
N ILE A 212 -14.57 18.27 -5.65
CA ILE A 212 -13.23 18.68 -6.12
C ILE A 212 -13.21 20.18 -6.39
N ILE A 213 -14.14 20.69 -7.19
CA ILE A 213 -14.17 22.10 -7.57
C ILE A 213 -14.43 22.98 -6.36
N LEU A 214 -15.37 22.61 -5.48
CA LEU A 214 -15.68 23.39 -4.27
C LEU A 214 -14.47 23.46 -3.32
N ASN A 215 -13.74 22.36 -3.17
CA ASN A 215 -12.54 22.35 -2.34
C ASN A 215 -11.47 23.30 -2.89
N ILE A 216 -11.15 23.18 -4.18
CA ILE A 216 -10.15 24.08 -4.81
C ILE A 216 -10.58 25.53 -4.70
N LEU A 217 -11.85 25.84 -4.99
CA LEU A 217 -12.37 27.20 -4.87
C LEU A 217 -12.34 27.70 -3.41
N SER A 218 -12.71 26.86 -2.45
CA SER A 218 -12.64 27.20 -1.02
C SER A 218 -11.22 27.59 -0.61
N ASN A 219 -10.22 26.85 -1.07
CA ASN A 219 -8.81 27.19 -0.86
C ASN A 219 -8.41 28.48 -1.54
N ALA A 220 -8.76 28.66 -2.80
CA ALA A 220 -8.49 29.93 -3.51
C ALA A 220 -9.06 31.11 -2.72
N PHE A 221 -10.33 31.06 -2.27
CA PHE A 221 -10.94 32.11 -1.45
C PHE A 221 -10.32 32.26 -0.06
N LYS A 222 -9.80 31.19 0.54
CA LYS A 222 -9.15 31.22 1.85
C LYS A 222 -7.82 31.95 1.80
N PHE A 223 -7.01 31.64 0.79
CA PHE A 223 -5.64 32.15 0.68
C PHE A 223 -5.50 33.43 -0.14
N THR A 224 -6.51 33.80 -0.93
CA THR A 224 -6.53 35.08 -1.64
C THR A 224 -6.84 36.23 -0.67
N PRO A 225 -6.00 37.27 -0.64
CA PRO A 225 -6.25 38.45 0.17
C PRO A 225 -7.44 39.26 -0.35
N GLU A 226 -7.93 40.19 0.45
CA GLU A 226 -8.94 41.14 0.02
C GLU A 226 -8.48 41.89 -1.24
N LYS A 227 -9.41 42.13 -2.18
CA LYS A 227 -9.18 42.74 -3.50
C LYS A 227 -8.28 41.91 -4.43
N GLY A 228 -8.06 40.62 -4.14
CA GLY A 228 -7.39 39.69 -5.04
C GLY A 228 -8.30 39.21 -6.17
N ASN A 229 -7.75 38.37 -7.04
CA ASN A 229 -8.44 37.78 -8.18
C ASN A 229 -8.41 36.25 -8.11
N ILE A 230 -9.50 35.65 -8.56
CA ILE A 230 -9.61 34.22 -8.81
C ILE A 230 -10.15 34.03 -10.21
N ASP A 231 -9.35 33.46 -11.09
CA ASP A 231 -9.66 33.22 -12.50
C ASP A 231 -9.82 31.74 -12.78
N ILE A 232 -10.98 31.37 -13.30
CA ILE A 232 -11.28 30.00 -13.72
C ILE A 232 -11.25 29.96 -15.23
N THR A 233 -10.41 29.12 -15.82
CA THR A 233 -10.31 28.95 -17.28
C THR A 233 -10.67 27.54 -17.66
N ILE A 234 -11.62 27.36 -18.58
CA ILE A 234 -12.02 26.09 -19.15
C ILE A 234 -11.58 26.01 -20.58
N ARG A 235 -10.79 25.00 -20.94
CA ARG A 235 -10.34 24.75 -22.31
C ARG A 235 -10.26 23.26 -22.61
N THR A 236 -10.21 22.91 -23.90
CA THR A 236 -9.91 21.55 -24.37
C THR A 236 -8.44 21.42 -24.70
N GLY A 237 -7.89 20.25 -24.46
CA GLY A 237 -6.55 19.87 -24.89
C GLY A 237 -6.54 18.53 -25.60
N GLU A 238 -5.43 18.23 -26.25
CA GLU A 238 -5.18 16.93 -26.88
C GLU A 238 -3.88 16.34 -26.35
N ASP A 239 -3.95 15.07 -25.96
CA ASP A 239 -2.78 14.29 -25.58
C ASP A 239 -2.60 13.13 -26.56
N ASN A 240 -1.64 13.26 -27.46
CA ASN A 240 -1.33 12.27 -28.47
C ASN A 240 -0.67 11.00 -27.95
N THR A 241 -0.33 10.95 -26.66
CA THR A 241 0.22 9.74 -26.02
C THR A 241 -0.88 8.77 -25.60
N LEU A 242 -2.13 9.22 -25.52
CA LEU A 242 -3.28 8.43 -25.14
C LEU A 242 -3.98 7.81 -26.37
N PRO A 243 -4.59 6.63 -26.23
CA PRO A 243 -5.37 6.01 -27.32
C PRO A 243 -6.69 6.76 -27.53
N ASP A 244 -7.23 6.74 -28.77
CA ASP A 244 -8.61 7.17 -29.05
C ASP A 244 -9.60 6.29 -28.26
N PRO A 245 -10.64 6.86 -27.63
CA PRO A 245 -11.13 8.24 -27.66
C PRO A 245 -10.57 9.13 -26.52
N LEU A 246 -9.54 8.70 -25.79
CA LEU A 246 -9.02 9.40 -24.60
C LEU A 246 -8.04 10.54 -24.93
N LYS A 247 -7.76 10.77 -26.20
CA LYS A 247 -6.86 11.86 -26.63
C LYS A 247 -7.35 13.24 -26.25
N GLN A 248 -8.67 13.46 -26.28
CA GLN A 248 -9.25 14.75 -25.94
C GLN A 248 -9.59 14.83 -24.46
N TYR A 249 -9.19 15.90 -23.83
CA TYR A 249 -9.49 16.16 -22.43
C TYR A 249 -9.99 17.59 -22.22
N ALA A 250 -10.79 17.78 -21.17
CA ALA A 250 -11.14 19.08 -20.66
C ALA A 250 -10.15 19.50 -19.58
N GLU A 251 -9.63 20.71 -19.66
CA GLU A 251 -8.73 21.28 -18.67
C GLU A 251 -9.43 22.44 -17.98
N ILE A 252 -9.46 22.39 -16.64
CA ILE A 252 -10.01 23.42 -15.79
C ILE A 252 -8.86 23.99 -14.98
N ILE A 253 -8.55 25.24 -15.18
CA ILE A 253 -7.47 25.93 -14.48
C ILE A 253 -8.11 26.94 -13.52
N ILE A 254 -7.81 26.82 -12.25
CA ILE A 254 -8.22 27.77 -11.21
C ILE A 254 -6.96 28.48 -10.74
N ALA A 255 -6.85 29.76 -11.03
CA ALA A 255 -5.70 30.59 -10.68
C ALA A 255 -6.12 31.64 -9.66
N ASP A 256 -5.40 31.74 -8.56
CA ASP A 256 -5.61 32.72 -7.52
C ASP A 256 -4.38 33.63 -7.35
N THR A 257 -4.60 34.81 -6.78
CA THR A 257 -3.53 35.78 -6.45
C THR A 257 -3.16 35.72 -4.96
N GLY A 258 -3.28 34.54 -4.37
CA GLY A 258 -2.98 34.26 -2.97
C GLY A 258 -1.48 34.17 -2.66
N THR A 259 -1.17 33.71 -1.47
CA THR A 259 0.23 33.61 -0.98
C THR A 259 1.09 32.61 -1.74
N GLY A 260 0.47 31.74 -2.56
CA GLY A 260 1.15 30.66 -3.25
C GLY A 260 1.63 29.56 -2.30
N ILE A 261 2.23 28.52 -2.90
CA ILE A 261 2.76 27.35 -2.20
C ILE A 261 4.25 27.27 -2.49
N ASP A 262 5.07 27.08 -1.46
CA ASP A 262 6.52 26.94 -1.61
C ASP A 262 6.84 25.68 -2.45
N GLU A 263 7.89 25.76 -3.28
CA GLU A 263 8.27 24.66 -4.18
C GLU A 263 8.52 23.35 -3.44
N GLN A 264 9.07 23.41 -2.22
CA GLN A 264 9.33 22.24 -1.38
C GLN A 264 8.05 21.60 -0.82
N GLU A 265 6.98 22.38 -0.66
CA GLU A 265 5.69 21.93 -0.13
C GLU A 265 4.80 21.32 -1.23
N LYS A 266 5.01 21.68 -2.50
CA LYS A 266 4.18 21.22 -3.62
C LYS A 266 4.13 19.72 -3.80
N GLU A 267 5.21 19.01 -3.44
CA GLU A 267 5.26 17.54 -3.52
C GLU A 267 4.40 16.88 -2.44
N HIS A 268 4.15 17.60 -1.33
CA HIS A 268 3.50 17.04 -0.15
C HIS A 268 2.03 17.45 0.02
N ILE A 269 1.56 18.51 -0.69
CA ILE A 269 0.18 19.02 -0.51
C ILE A 269 -0.93 18.01 -0.84
N PHE A 270 -0.62 16.97 -1.61
CA PHE A 270 -1.54 15.86 -1.91
C PHE A 270 -1.38 14.67 -0.96
N GLU A 271 -0.46 14.74 0.00
CA GLU A 271 -0.34 13.73 1.02
C GLU A 271 -1.47 13.85 2.05
N ARG A 272 -1.99 12.71 2.48
CA ARG A 272 -3.09 12.69 3.45
C ARG A 272 -2.67 13.32 4.78
N PHE A 273 -3.51 14.20 5.31
CA PHE A 273 -3.28 14.90 6.58
C PHE A 273 -2.07 15.84 6.58
N TYR A 274 -1.50 16.11 5.40
CA TYR A 274 -0.44 17.09 5.28
C TYR A 274 -1.00 18.51 5.34
N GLN A 275 -0.33 19.37 6.10
CA GLN A 275 -0.72 20.77 6.28
C GLN A 275 0.53 21.62 6.37
N ILE A 276 0.57 22.68 5.59
CA ILE A 276 1.65 23.67 5.65
C ILE A 276 1.53 24.44 6.98
N ARG A 277 2.48 24.23 7.89
CA ARG A 277 2.55 24.94 9.19
C ARG A 277 3.03 26.37 8.98
N ASN A 278 2.15 27.29 8.63
CA ASN A 278 2.47 28.71 8.68
C ASN A 278 2.52 29.18 10.15
N SER A 279 3.70 29.62 10.59
CA SER A 279 3.98 30.10 11.95
C SER A 279 3.27 31.41 12.33
N GLN A 280 2.44 31.96 11.47
CA GLN A 280 1.71 33.21 11.71
C GLN A 280 0.18 33.06 11.81
N GLN A 281 -0.37 31.86 11.70
CA GLN A 281 -1.81 31.67 11.87
C GLN A 281 -2.15 31.23 13.29
N ASN A 282 -3.10 31.96 13.89
CA ASN A 282 -3.70 31.80 15.21
C ASN A 282 -3.93 30.33 15.57
N PRO A 283 -3.56 29.82 16.77
CA PRO A 283 -3.74 28.43 17.18
C PRO A 283 -5.19 27.94 17.16
N ASN A 284 -6.17 28.82 17.06
CA ASN A 284 -7.59 28.47 16.84
C ASN A 284 -7.92 28.05 15.40
N CYS A 285 -6.96 28.07 14.47
CA CYS A 285 -7.15 27.71 13.07
C CYS A 285 -6.87 26.22 12.76
N LEU A 286 -6.45 25.43 13.75
CA LEU A 286 -6.15 24.00 13.58
C LEU A 286 -7.34 23.14 13.09
N LEU A 287 -8.57 23.66 13.25
CA LEU A 287 -9.77 23.00 12.78
C LEU A 287 -10.17 23.37 11.33
N TYR A 288 -9.57 24.45 10.75
CA TYR A 288 -9.87 24.88 9.37
C TYR A 288 -8.95 24.25 8.33
N THR A 289 -7.86 23.66 8.75
CA THR A 289 -6.84 23.13 7.85
C THR A 289 -7.10 21.69 7.43
N SER A 290 -8.02 20.97 8.11
CA SER A 290 -8.47 19.67 7.63
C SER A 290 -9.22 19.79 6.30
N ASP A 291 -9.94 20.90 6.08
CA ASP A 291 -10.66 21.12 4.85
C ASP A 291 -9.74 21.38 3.65
N ALA A 292 -8.52 21.86 3.92
CA ALA A 292 -7.52 22.12 2.89
C ALA A 292 -6.64 20.91 2.59
N ALA A 293 -6.50 19.99 3.54
CA ALA A 293 -5.76 18.76 3.35
C ALA A 293 -6.62 17.64 2.77
N ASP A 294 -7.95 17.79 2.84
CA ASP A 294 -8.91 16.89 2.23
C ASP A 294 -9.16 17.23 0.74
N GLU A 295 -8.34 18.09 0.21
CA GLU A 295 -8.34 18.62 -1.15
C GLU A 295 -7.37 17.86 -2.11
#